data_4254617cd7c0e7cf21a55102dd04686f
#
_entry.id   4254617cd7c0e7cf21a55102dd04686f
#
_cell.length_a   1.000
_cell.length_b   1.000
_cell.length_c   1.000
_cell.angle_alpha   90.00
_cell.angle_beta   90.00
_cell.angle_gamma   90.00
#
_symmetry.space_group_name_H-M   'P 1'
#
loop_
_entity.id
_entity.type
_entity.pdbx_description
1 polymer ?
#
loop_
_entity_poly.entity_id
_entity_poly.type
_entity_poly.pdbx_seq_one_letter_code
_entity_poly.pdbx_strand_id
1 'polypeptide(L)'
;MKMAILELEYKNIRKITALKLPFTKADGSVISNNFIMMANGTGKTTTMELIKGLFDGTAAGWTASKVRSFAPTLTEADTGEFSITVKFDDRQYKYFLSMNYKDGTVQVETSAPPKGREAGLRLPESIRGIFTPEFVRRFVFDGEQAAKSMDILNFFSLV
;
A
#
# COMPACT_ATOMS: atom_id res chain seq x y z
N MET A 1 6.96 -8.81 18.77
CA MET A 1 6.01 -8.01 17.99
C MET A 1 5.43 -8.87 16.88
N LYS A 2 4.13 -8.90 16.77
CA LYS A 2 3.41 -9.66 15.74
C LYS A 2 2.65 -8.68 14.83
N MET A 3 2.91 -8.75 13.53
CA MET A 3 2.25 -7.91 12.52
C MET A 3 1.48 -8.79 11.55
N ALA A 4 0.26 -8.40 11.19
CA ALA A 4 -0.52 -9.07 10.18
C ALA A 4 -1.35 -8.09 9.37
N ILE A 5 -1.39 -8.28 8.05
CA ILE A 5 -2.31 -7.56 7.17
C ILE A 5 -3.65 -8.30 7.22
N LEU A 6 -4.72 -7.57 7.54
CA LEU A 6 -6.06 -8.13 7.63
C LEU A 6 -6.88 -7.92 6.36
N GLU A 7 -6.65 -6.82 5.65
CA GLU A 7 -7.46 -6.43 4.50
C GLU A 7 -6.77 -5.39 3.64
N LEU A 8 -6.97 -5.49 2.33
CA LEU A 8 -6.71 -4.42 1.36
C LEU A 8 -8.04 -3.99 0.73
N GLU A 9 -8.24 -2.71 0.52
CA GLU A 9 -9.44 -2.17 -0.11
C GLU A 9 -9.06 -1.08 -1.14
N TYR A 10 -9.70 -1.12 -2.29
CA TYR A 10 -9.47 -0.23 -3.42
C TYR A 10 -10.77 0.37 -3.88
N LYS A 11 -10.77 1.66 -4.18
CA LYS A 11 -11.90 2.38 -4.81
C LYS A 11 -11.36 3.30 -5.90
N ASN A 12 -11.88 3.14 -7.11
CA ASN A 12 -11.58 4.00 -8.26
C ASN A 12 -10.07 4.20 -8.50
N ILE A 13 -9.32 3.12 -8.58
CA ILE A 13 -7.89 3.15 -8.84
C ILE A 13 -7.57 2.39 -10.11
N ARG A 14 -7.11 3.09 -11.16
CA ARG A 14 -6.78 2.53 -12.48
C ARG A 14 -7.89 1.61 -13.00
N LYS A 15 -7.63 0.32 -13.16
CA LYS A 15 -8.62 -0.67 -13.65
C LYS A 15 -9.51 -1.25 -12.55
N ILE A 16 -9.34 -0.81 -11.31
CA ILE A 16 -10.05 -1.32 -10.15
C ILE A 16 -11.11 -0.30 -9.73
N THR A 17 -12.38 -0.57 -10.01
CA THR A 17 -13.50 0.28 -9.57
C THR A 17 -13.75 0.12 -8.07
N ALA A 18 -13.87 -1.14 -7.62
CA ALA A 18 -13.98 -1.49 -6.21
C ALA A 18 -13.45 -2.91 -6.01
N LEU A 19 -12.59 -3.09 -5.01
CA LEU A 19 -12.06 -4.38 -4.65
C LEU A 19 -11.76 -4.41 -3.15
N LYS A 20 -12.17 -5.49 -2.51
CA LYS A 20 -11.88 -5.76 -1.10
C LYS A 20 -11.29 -7.15 -0.97
N LEU A 21 -10.09 -7.23 -0.42
CA LEU A 21 -9.33 -8.47 -0.25
C LEU A 21 -9.13 -8.72 1.26
N PRO A 22 -9.96 -9.57 1.88
CA PRO A 22 -9.74 -9.98 3.26
C PRO A 22 -8.65 -11.06 3.36
N PHE A 23 -7.82 -10.97 4.39
CA PHE A 23 -6.77 -11.94 4.73
C PHE A 23 -7.04 -12.62 6.07
N THR A 24 -8.30 -12.76 6.40
CA THR A 24 -8.80 -13.48 7.57
C THR A 24 -9.67 -14.64 7.13
N LYS A 25 -9.65 -15.72 7.91
CA LYS A 25 -10.56 -16.84 7.74
C LYS A 25 -11.97 -16.51 8.22
N ALA A 26 -12.93 -17.39 7.93
CA ALA A 26 -14.32 -17.22 8.37
C ALA A 26 -14.49 -17.13 9.90
N ASP A 27 -13.58 -17.75 10.66
CA ASP A 27 -13.53 -17.68 12.14
C ASP A 27 -12.83 -16.42 12.67
N GLY A 28 -12.41 -15.50 11.79
CA GLY A 28 -11.71 -14.27 12.14
C GLY A 28 -10.20 -14.44 12.39
N SER A 29 -9.66 -15.66 12.30
CA SER A 29 -8.22 -15.89 12.45
C SER A 29 -7.45 -15.35 11.24
N VAL A 30 -6.21 -14.90 11.50
CA VAL A 30 -5.35 -14.30 10.48
C VAL A 30 -4.69 -15.38 9.61
N ILE A 31 -4.66 -15.14 8.31
CA ILE A 31 -3.90 -15.96 7.36
C ILE A 31 -2.47 -15.40 7.31
N SER A 32 -1.50 -16.20 7.74
CA SER A 32 -0.09 -15.77 7.89
C SER A 32 0.61 -15.54 6.55
N ASN A 33 0.28 -16.32 5.52
CA ASN A 33 0.85 -16.21 4.18
C ASN A 33 -0.27 -16.08 3.16
N ASN A 34 -0.26 -14.99 2.41
CA ASN A 34 -1.26 -14.72 1.39
C ASN A 34 -0.60 -14.63 0.02
N PHE A 35 -1.17 -15.34 -0.95
CA PHE A 35 -0.79 -15.25 -2.36
C PHE A 35 -1.91 -14.58 -3.14
N ILE A 36 -1.62 -13.41 -3.70
CA ILE A 36 -2.57 -12.67 -4.53
C ILE A 36 -2.20 -12.91 -5.99
N MET A 37 -3.02 -13.67 -6.69
CA MET A 37 -2.86 -13.88 -8.13
C MET A 37 -3.63 -12.81 -8.88
N MET A 38 -2.91 -12.00 -9.63
CA MET A 38 -3.49 -10.99 -10.51
C MET A 38 -2.96 -11.20 -11.92
N ALA A 39 -3.83 -11.11 -12.91
CA ALA A 39 -3.43 -11.11 -14.32
C ALA A 39 -2.49 -9.92 -14.62
N ASN A 40 -1.69 -10.02 -15.67
CA ASN A 40 -0.81 -8.93 -16.07
C ASN A 40 -1.61 -7.66 -16.38
N GLY A 41 -1.16 -6.52 -15.89
CA GLY A 41 -1.82 -5.23 -16.07
C GLY A 41 -3.06 -4.99 -15.17
N THR A 42 -3.34 -5.84 -14.18
CA THR A 42 -4.55 -5.71 -13.33
C THR A 42 -4.29 -5.11 -11.96
N GLY A 43 -3.07 -4.71 -11.63
CA GLY A 43 -2.85 -3.96 -10.40
C GLY A 43 -1.71 -4.43 -9.48
N LYS A 44 -0.89 -5.41 -9.87
CA LYS A 44 0.27 -5.83 -9.05
C LYS A 44 1.20 -4.67 -8.72
N THR A 45 1.73 -4.03 -9.76
CA THR A 45 2.62 -2.87 -9.62
C THR A 45 1.92 -1.71 -8.91
N THR A 46 0.64 -1.47 -9.23
CA THR A 46 -0.18 -0.45 -8.56
C THR A 46 -0.27 -0.71 -7.06
N THR A 47 -0.55 -1.94 -6.64
CA THR A 47 -0.61 -2.32 -5.23
C THR A 47 0.71 -2.06 -4.52
N MET A 48 1.83 -2.44 -5.13
CA MET A 48 3.16 -2.22 -4.57
C MET A 48 3.48 -0.72 -4.45
N GLU A 49 3.15 0.08 -5.47
CA GLU A 49 3.33 1.54 -5.44
C GLU A 49 2.52 2.18 -4.31
N LEU A 50 1.26 1.76 -4.12
CA LEU A 50 0.38 2.29 -3.08
C LEU A 50 0.86 1.92 -1.68
N ILE A 51 1.19 0.65 -1.43
CA ILE A 51 1.69 0.19 -0.13
C ILE A 51 3.02 0.89 0.20
N LYS A 52 3.93 0.94 -0.76
CA LYS A 52 5.23 1.57 -0.58
C LYS A 52 5.09 3.06 -0.31
N GLY A 53 4.36 3.78 -1.16
CA GLY A 53 4.14 5.21 -1.01
C GLY A 53 3.48 5.60 0.31
N LEU A 54 2.55 4.75 0.79
CA LEU A 54 1.89 4.95 2.08
C LEU A 54 2.88 4.79 3.25
N PHE A 55 3.62 3.68 3.29
CA PHE A 55 4.43 3.34 4.47
C PHE A 55 5.84 3.92 4.47
N ASP A 56 6.42 4.26 3.32
CA ASP A 56 7.70 4.97 3.25
C ASP A 56 7.53 6.50 3.34
N GLY A 57 6.28 6.98 3.37
CA GLY A 57 5.94 8.39 3.47
C GLY A 57 6.06 9.19 2.18
N THR A 58 6.45 8.56 1.07
CA THR A 58 6.64 9.29 -0.21
C THR A 58 5.33 9.76 -0.84
N ALA A 59 4.20 9.12 -0.51
CA ALA A 59 2.89 9.51 -1.05
C ALA A 59 2.52 10.96 -0.73
N ALA A 60 2.88 11.46 0.44
CA ALA A 60 2.60 12.85 0.84
C ALA A 60 3.27 13.88 -0.09
N GLY A 61 4.34 13.50 -0.78
CA GLY A 61 5.06 14.34 -1.74
C GLY A 61 4.77 14.02 -3.21
N TRP A 62 3.78 13.21 -3.53
CA TRP A 62 3.46 12.90 -4.91
C TRP A 62 2.99 14.15 -5.67
N THR A 63 3.50 14.30 -6.89
CA THR A 63 3.08 15.36 -7.80
C THR A 63 1.64 15.15 -8.27
N ALA A 64 0.98 16.22 -8.70
CA ALA A 64 -0.36 16.13 -9.28
C ALA A 64 -0.42 15.14 -10.46
N SER A 65 0.62 15.08 -11.29
CA SER A 65 0.75 14.11 -12.38
C SER A 65 0.78 12.67 -11.86
N LYS A 66 1.56 12.40 -10.80
CA LYS A 66 1.61 11.09 -10.16
C LYS A 66 0.25 10.68 -9.59
N VAL A 67 -0.43 11.57 -8.88
CA VAL A 67 -1.76 11.32 -8.33
C VAL A 67 -2.76 10.99 -9.44
N ARG A 68 -2.81 11.80 -10.50
CA ARG A 68 -3.69 11.55 -11.65
C ARG A 68 -3.39 10.27 -12.41
N SER A 69 -2.15 9.76 -12.33
CA SER A 69 -1.79 8.48 -12.95
C SER A 69 -2.49 7.27 -12.32
N PHE A 70 -3.08 7.43 -11.15
CA PHE A 70 -3.92 6.42 -10.49
C PHE A 70 -5.41 6.53 -10.84
N ALA A 71 -5.83 7.57 -11.55
CA ALA A 71 -7.22 7.73 -11.94
C ALA A 71 -7.72 6.55 -12.78
N PRO A 72 -9.02 6.20 -12.70
CA PRO A 72 -9.61 5.15 -13.51
C PRO A 72 -9.43 5.43 -15.01
N THR A 73 -9.17 4.35 -15.77
CA THR A 73 -9.02 4.43 -17.23
C THR A 73 -10.29 4.07 -17.98
N LEU A 74 -11.23 3.39 -17.32
CA LEU A 74 -12.47 2.87 -17.91
C LEU A 74 -13.73 3.61 -17.45
N THR A 75 -13.63 4.35 -16.36
CA THR A 75 -14.73 5.12 -15.76
C THR A 75 -14.22 6.49 -15.36
N GLU A 76 -15.10 7.47 -15.27
CA GLU A 76 -14.77 8.77 -14.72
C GLU A 76 -14.98 8.75 -13.19
N ALA A 77 -13.99 9.21 -12.46
CA ALA A 77 -14.07 9.44 -11.03
C ALA A 77 -13.15 10.60 -10.62
N ASP A 78 -13.67 11.49 -9.80
CA ASP A 78 -12.89 12.63 -9.29
C ASP A 78 -11.98 12.23 -8.13
N THR A 79 -12.27 11.11 -7.46
CA THR A 79 -11.52 10.63 -6.29
C THR A 79 -11.29 9.13 -6.34
N GLY A 80 -10.22 8.69 -5.66
CA GLY A 80 -9.94 7.29 -5.41
C GLY A 80 -9.39 7.10 -4.01
N GLU A 81 -9.47 5.89 -3.49
CA GLU A 81 -8.96 5.54 -2.18
C GLU A 81 -8.37 4.15 -2.16
N PHE A 82 -7.21 4.02 -1.55
CA PHE A 82 -6.61 2.76 -1.16
C PHE A 82 -6.57 2.70 0.36
N SER A 83 -6.90 1.57 0.94
CA SER A 83 -6.70 1.37 2.38
C SER A 83 -6.15 -0.01 2.69
N ILE A 84 -5.37 -0.06 3.77
CA ILE A 84 -4.80 -1.28 4.31
C ILE A 84 -5.12 -1.37 5.80
N THR A 85 -5.69 -2.49 6.21
CA THR A 85 -5.94 -2.78 7.62
C THR A 85 -4.85 -3.71 8.13
N VAL A 86 -4.17 -3.29 9.18
CA VAL A 86 -3.04 -3.99 9.79
C VAL A 86 -3.30 -4.20 11.28
N LYS A 87 -2.99 -5.38 11.77
CA LYS A 87 -2.96 -5.69 13.19
C LYS A 87 -1.51 -5.70 13.66
N PHE A 88 -1.22 -4.90 14.69
CA PHE A 88 0.04 -4.92 15.43
C PHE A 88 -0.24 -5.42 16.84
N ASP A 89 0.30 -6.58 17.16
CA ASP A 89 -0.04 -7.33 18.38
C ASP A 89 -1.57 -7.48 18.50
N ASP A 90 -2.21 -6.86 19.48
CA ASP A 90 -3.66 -6.93 19.69
C ASP A 90 -4.44 -5.70 19.19
N ARG A 91 -3.76 -4.72 18.60
CA ARG A 91 -4.39 -3.48 18.13
C ARG A 91 -4.49 -3.45 16.62
N GLN A 92 -5.64 -3.03 16.13
CA GLN A 92 -5.92 -2.88 14.72
C GLN A 92 -5.83 -1.40 14.30
N TYR A 93 -5.20 -1.16 13.15
CA TYR A 93 -5.06 0.15 12.52
C TYR A 93 -5.52 0.04 11.07
N LYS A 94 -6.19 1.07 10.59
CA LYS A 94 -6.50 1.20 9.16
C LYS A 94 -5.83 2.45 8.63
N TYR A 95 -5.06 2.29 7.58
CA TYR A 95 -4.33 3.37 6.90
C TYR A 95 -5.00 3.65 5.57
N PHE A 96 -5.17 4.92 5.25
CA PHE A 96 -5.85 5.37 4.05
C PHE A 96 -4.93 6.25 3.22
N LEU A 97 -5.02 6.06 1.93
CA LEU A 97 -4.42 6.90 0.91
C LEU A 97 -5.55 7.40 0.02
N SER A 98 -6.01 8.62 0.27
CA SER A 98 -7.12 9.25 -0.44
C SER A 98 -6.59 10.20 -1.50
N MET A 99 -7.02 10.01 -2.75
CA MET A 99 -6.58 10.78 -3.90
C MET A 99 -7.73 11.61 -4.47
N ASN A 100 -7.46 12.89 -4.74
CA ASN A 100 -8.35 13.74 -5.53
C ASN A 100 -7.70 13.94 -6.90
N TYR A 101 -8.26 13.33 -7.91
CA TYR A 101 -7.72 13.36 -9.27
C TYR A 101 -7.93 14.70 -9.96
N LYS A 102 -9.02 15.40 -9.61
CA LYS A 102 -9.33 16.73 -10.15
C LYS A 102 -8.28 17.74 -9.73
N ASP A 103 -7.97 17.78 -8.44
CA ASP A 103 -6.99 18.74 -7.89
C ASP A 103 -5.55 18.20 -7.97
N GLY A 104 -5.37 16.88 -8.16
CA GLY A 104 -4.06 16.24 -8.15
C GLY A 104 -3.44 16.19 -6.76
N THR A 105 -4.26 16.04 -5.73
CA THR A 105 -3.83 16.00 -4.33
C THR A 105 -4.01 14.63 -3.73
N VAL A 106 -3.23 14.33 -2.70
CA VAL A 106 -3.29 13.08 -1.94
C VAL A 106 -3.26 13.38 -0.45
N GLN A 107 -4.02 12.59 0.31
CA GLN A 107 -4.04 12.65 1.77
C GLN A 107 -3.75 11.27 2.35
N VAL A 108 -2.91 11.24 3.37
CA VAL A 108 -2.64 10.05 4.18
C VAL A 108 -3.34 10.22 5.52
N GLU A 109 -4.09 9.20 5.93
CA GLU A 109 -4.82 9.21 7.19
C GLU A 109 -4.68 7.87 7.90
N THR A 110 -4.82 7.89 9.21
CA THR A 110 -4.80 6.69 10.06
C THR A 110 -6.06 6.65 10.91
N SER A 111 -6.69 5.50 11.01
CA SER A 111 -7.78 5.24 11.97
C SER A 111 -7.37 4.11 12.91
N ALA A 112 -7.48 4.37 14.20
CA ALA A 112 -7.26 3.40 15.28
C ALA A 112 -8.45 3.45 16.24
N PRO A 113 -9.28 2.39 16.33
CA PRO A 113 -10.40 2.38 17.24
C PRO A 113 -9.99 2.66 18.70
N PRO A 114 -10.79 3.43 19.47
CA PRO A 114 -12.10 4.02 19.13
C PRO A 114 -12.04 5.36 18.39
N LYS A 115 -10.84 5.85 18.03
CA LYS A 115 -10.68 7.12 17.32
C LYS A 115 -11.07 6.99 15.85
N GLY A 116 -11.61 8.06 15.27
CA GLY A 116 -11.87 8.17 13.84
C GLY A 116 -10.61 8.37 13.02
N ARG A 117 -10.76 8.83 11.77
CA ARG A 117 -9.63 9.15 10.89
C ARG A 117 -8.88 10.39 11.40
N GLU A 118 -7.58 10.27 11.50
CA GLU A 118 -6.65 11.37 11.85
C GLU A 118 -5.64 11.53 10.72
N ALA A 119 -5.27 12.77 10.41
CA ALA A 119 -4.30 13.06 9.37
C ALA A 119 -2.91 12.47 9.67
N GLY A 120 -2.26 11.97 8.63
CA GLY A 120 -0.91 11.43 8.64
C GLY A 120 -0.82 9.94 8.92
N LEU A 121 0.37 9.40 8.68
CA LEU A 121 0.74 8.02 8.99
C LEU A 121 1.12 7.92 10.47
N ARG A 122 0.27 7.29 11.27
CA ARG A 122 0.48 7.12 12.71
C ARG A 122 0.75 5.65 13.02
N LEU A 123 2.01 5.29 13.09
CA LEU A 123 2.45 3.96 13.51
C LEU A 123 2.48 3.87 15.04
N PRO A 124 2.18 2.69 15.63
CA PRO A 124 2.40 2.43 17.05
C PRO A 124 3.83 2.76 17.45
N GLU A 125 4.03 3.27 18.65
CA GLU A 125 5.34 3.66 19.15
C GLU A 125 6.33 2.48 19.16
N SER A 126 5.83 1.28 19.51
CA SER A 126 6.61 0.04 19.54
C SER A 126 7.23 -0.37 18.21
N ILE A 127 6.66 0.08 17.07
CA ILE A 127 7.15 -0.29 15.74
C ILE A 127 7.73 0.88 14.95
N ARG A 128 7.53 2.11 15.42
CA ARG A 128 7.96 3.32 14.70
C ARG A 128 9.46 3.34 14.41
N GLY A 129 10.28 2.83 15.35
CA GLY A 129 11.73 2.74 15.16
C GLY A 129 12.19 1.63 14.22
N ILE A 130 11.35 0.60 14.01
CA ILE A 130 11.65 -0.53 13.14
C ILE A 130 11.09 -0.28 11.72
N PHE A 131 9.88 0.25 11.64
CA PHE A 131 9.15 0.46 10.40
C PHE A 131 9.54 1.80 9.74
N THR A 132 10.84 1.90 9.44
CA THR A 132 11.41 3.09 8.79
C THR A 132 11.18 3.08 7.28
N PRO A 133 11.30 4.21 6.58
CA PRO A 133 11.25 4.25 5.12
C PRO A 133 12.25 3.30 4.44
N GLU A 134 13.44 3.12 5.02
CA GLU A 134 14.47 2.19 4.53
C GLU A 134 14.01 0.74 4.68
N PHE A 135 13.39 0.39 5.81
CA PHE A 135 12.81 -0.93 6.02
C PHE A 135 11.73 -1.22 4.97
N VAL A 136 10.78 -0.29 4.79
CA VAL A 136 9.70 -0.44 3.79
C VAL A 136 10.26 -0.66 2.39
N ARG A 137 11.25 0.14 1.98
CA ARG A 137 11.90 0.01 0.65
C ARG A 137 12.58 -1.33 0.45
N ARG A 138 13.11 -1.96 1.50
CA ARG A 138 13.76 -3.28 1.43
C ARG A 138 12.78 -4.43 1.39
N PHE A 139 11.64 -4.33 2.06
CA PHE A 139 10.69 -5.43 2.23
C PHE A 139 9.44 -5.32 1.36
N VAL A 140 9.14 -4.13 0.84
CA VAL A 140 8.08 -3.91 -0.15
C VAL A 140 8.72 -3.64 -1.50
N PHE A 141 8.97 -4.69 -2.27
CA PHE A 141 9.65 -4.58 -3.57
C PHE A 141 8.95 -5.40 -4.66
N ASP A 142 9.06 -4.92 -5.88
CA ASP A 142 8.64 -5.63 -7.07
C ASP A 142 9.71 -6.68 -7.45
N GLY A 143 9.31 -7.95 -7.50
CA GLY A 143 10.22 -9.04 -7.84
C GLY A 143 10.84 -8.92 -9.23
N GLU A 144 10.15 -8.29 -10.17
CA GLU A 144 10.70 -8.02 -11.51
C GLU A 144 11.85 -6.99 -11.46
N GLN A 145 11.74 -5.99 -10.60
CA GLN A 145 12.83 -5.03 -10.38
C GLN A 145 14.00 -5.66 -9.62
N ALA A 146 13.71 -6.55 -8.67
CA ALA A 146 14.74 -7.28 -7.95
C ALA A 146 15.56 -8.18 -8.88
N ALA A 147 14.93 -8.89 -9.81
CA ALA A 147 15.61 -9.71 -10.82
C ALA A 147 16.54 -8.87 -11.69
N LYS A 148 16.08 -7.72 -12.19
CA LYS A 148 16.93 -6.78 -12.97
C LYS A 148 18.14 -6.26 -12.18
N SER A 149 17.95 -5.99 -10.87
CA SER A 149 19.04 -5.55 -10.00
C SER A 149 20.07 -6.65 -9.75
N MET A 150 19.63 -7.92 -9.64
CA MET A 150 20.53 -9.08 -9.54
C MET A 150 21.34 -9.29 -10.81
N ASP A 151 20.75 -9.12 -11.98
CA ASP A 151 21.44 -9.23 -13.26
C ASP A 151 22.58 -8.18 -13.38
N ILE A 152 22.32 -6.96 -12.90
CA ILE A 152 23.35 -5.90 -12.86
C ILE A 152 24.48 -6.27 -11.88
N LEU A 153 24.17 -6.80 -10.70
CA LEU A 153 25.18 -7.22 -9.72
C LEU A 153 26.01 -8.38 -10.24
N ASN A 154 25.40 -9.34 -10.93
CA ASN A 154 26.14 -10.44 -11.59
C ASN A 154 27.06 -9.94 -12.70
N PHE A 155 26.67 -8.91 -13.44
CA PHE A 155 27.51 -8.29 -14.47
C PHE A 155 28.77 -7.65 -13.89
N PHE A 156 28.66 -6.98 -12.74
CA PHE A 156 29.82 -6.38 -12.06
C PHE A 156 30.70 -7.37 -11.31
N SER A 157 30.23 -8.58 -11.02
CA SER A 157 31.04 -9.63 -10.38
C SER A 157 31.90 -10.45 -11.37
N LEU A 158 31.73 -10.23 -12.68
CA LEU A 158 32.48 -10.89 -13.76
C LEU A 158 33.59 -9.99 -14.33
N VAL A 159 33.79 -8.82 -13.77
CA VAL A 159 34.88 -7.88 -14.08
C VAL A 159 35.80 -7.77 -12.87
#